data_73eccc0fabc4b4303e23281b2b4d7b9e
#
_entry.id   73eccc0fabc4b4303e23281b2b4d7b9e
#
_cell.length_a   1.000
_cell.length_b   1.000
_cell.length_c   1.000
_cell.angle_alpha   90.00
_cell.angle_beta   90.00
_cell.angle_gamma   90.00
#
_symmetry.space_group_name_H-M   'P 1'
#
loop_
_entity.id
_entity.type
_entity.pdbx_description
1 polymer ?
#
loop_
_entity_poly.entity_id
_entity_poly.type
_entity_poly.pdbx_seq_one_letter_code
_entity_poly.pdbx_strand_id
1 'polypeptide(L)'
;MRILIIEDHLPLAQALKHHFSDQGHAVTMVHDGEAGLQFLKQEQFDLCILDINLPLLTGLEILSSSRASGVSIPIIVLTARDSTNHRIEGLDAGADDYLAKPFEMAELDARVRAVLRRRPTHHPEQLVIGPLTLDYEHRQVIHEGHTIGLAKKEFAAFECLAESSGRTVSKSNLMNYVYGVGEDGTKPH
;
A
#
# COMPACT_ATOMS: atom_id res chain seq x y z
N MET A 1 6.63 -1.56 1.90
CA MET A 1 5.30 -1.89 1.34
C MET A 1 4.98 -0.98 0.17
N ARG A 2 4.21 -1.50 -0.79
CA ARG A 2 3.63 -0.71 -1.89
C ARG A 2 2.19 -0.33 -1.52
N ILE A 3 1.90 0.95 -1.46
CA ILE A 3 0.58 1.48 -1.06
C ILE A 3 -0.05 2.18 -2.26
N LEU A 4 -1.28 1.81 -2.58
CA LEU A 4 -2.11 2.53 -3.54
C LEU A 4 -3.06 3.47 -2.79
N ILE A 5 -3.09 4.73 -3.18
CA ILE A 5 -4.02 5.74 -2.68
C ILE A 5 -4.93 6.15 -3.83
N ILE A 6 -6.24 5.99 -3.67
CA ILE A 6 -7.27 6.39 -4.63
C ILE A 6 -8.10 7.47 -3.95
N GLU A 7 -7.82 8.74 -4.26
CA GLU A 7 -8.37 9.92 -3.59
C GLU A 7 -8.37 11.11 -4.57
N ASP A 8 -9.52 11.73 -4.82
CA ASP A 8 -9.67 12.86 -5.75
C ASP A 8 -9.30 14.21 -5.11
N HIS A 9 -9.40 14.31 -3.79
CA HIS A 9 -9.01 15.51 -3.07
C HIS A 9 -7.48 15.61 -2.97
N LEU A 10 -6.88 16.32 -3.91
CA LEU A 10 -5.43 16.43 -4.07
C LEU A 10 -4.66 16.76 -2.78
N PRO A 11 -5.10 17.75 -1.93
CA PRO A 11 -4.40 18.04 -0.68
C PRO A 11 -4.32 16.83 0.27
N LEU A 12 -5.38 16.05 0.39
CA LEU A 12 -5.41 14.85 1.23
C LEU A 12 -4.54 13.74 0.63
N ALA A 13 -4.66 13.49 -0.68
CA ALA A 13 -3.83 12.51 -1.38
C ALA A 13 -2.34 12.79 -1.21
N GLN A 14 -1.93 14.07 -1.35
CA GLN A 14 -0.54 14.49 -1.14
C GLN A 14 -0.08 14.33 0.31
N ALA A 15 -0.93 14.69 1.28
CA ALA A 15 -0.63 14.49 2.70
C ALA A 15 -0.41 13.01 3.04
N LEU A 16 -1.28 12.14 2.53
CA LEU A 16 -1.16 10.68 2.69
C LEU A 16 0.12 10.15 2.02
N LYS A 17 0.40 10.59 0.78
CA LYS A 17 1.64 10.20 0.08
C LYS A 17 2.86 10.59 0.88
N HIS A 18 2.95 11.85 1.33
CA HIS A 18 4.07 12.34 2.11
C HIS A 18 4.26 11.52 3.38
N HIS A 19 3.17 11.34 4.15
CA HIS A 19 3.18 10.59 5.39
C HIS A 19 3.73 9.15 5.22
N PHE A 20 3.22 8.40 4.26
CA PHE A 20 3.69 7.02 4.04
C PHE A 20 5.06 6.94 3.37
N SER A 21 5.40 7.90 2.49
CA SER A 21 6.74 7.96 1.89
C SER A 21 7.82 8.26 2.93
N ASP A 22 7.53 9.12 3.91
CA ASP A 22 8.43 9.41 5.02
C ASP A 22 8.68 8.20 5.92
N GLN A 23 7.69 7.29 5.99
CA GLN A 23 7.85 6.00 6.66
C GLN A 23 8.61 4.97 5.80
N GLY A 24 8.98 5.33 4.56
CA GLY A 24 9.77 4.49 3.64
C GLY A 24 8.91 3.52 2.84
N HIS A 25 7.62 3.82 2.63
CA HIS A 25 6.76 3.04 1.76
C HIS A 25 6.77 3.60 0.33
N ALA A 26 6.62 2.73 -0.67
CA ALA A 26 6.39 3.16 -2.05
C ALA A 26 4.91 3.47 -2.25
N VAL A 27 4.59 4.70 -2.65
CA VAL A 27 3.21 5.19 -2.73
C VAL A 27 2.86 5.56 -4.16
N THR A 28 1.81 4.94 -4.69
CA THR A 28 1.17 5.32 -5.96
C THR A 28 -0.13 6.04 -5.64
N MET A 29 -0.37 7.18 -6.30
CA MET A 29 -1.62 7.94 -6.17
C MET A 29 -2.36 7.96 -7.50
N VAL A 30 -3.68 7.79 -7.44
CA VAL A 30 -4.61 8.02 -8.54
C VAL A 30 -5.81 8.82 -8.04
N HIS A 31 -6.44 9.58 -8.92
CA HIS A 31 -7.41 10.60 -8.54
C HIS A 31 -8.82 10.34 -9.10
N ASP A 32 -9.02 9.19 -9.74
CA ASP A 32 -10.31 8.76 -10.24
C ASP A 32 -10.49 7.24 -10.06
N GLY A 33 -11.75 6.80 -10.10
CA GLY A 33 -12.08 5.42 -9.81
C GLY A 33 -11.70 4.43 -10.91
N GLU A 34 -11.73 4.83 -12.17
CA GLU A 34 -11.38 3.94 -13.30
C GLU A 34 -9.88 3.60 -13.27
N ALA A 35 -9.02 4.63 -13.14
CA ALA A 35 -7.59 4.42 -12.96
C ALA A 35 -7.30 3.60 -11.69
N GLY A 36 -8.00 3.87 -10.58
CA GLY A 36 -7.86 3.11 -9.34
C GLY A 36 -8.13 1.63 -9.52
N LEU A 37 -9.24 1.28 -10.17
CA LEU A 37 -9.59 -0.11 -10.44
C LEU A 37 -8.59 -0.79 -11.38
N GLN A 38 -8.11 -0.07 -12.39
CA GLN A 38 -7.09 -0.58 -13.32
C GLN A 38 -5.79 -0.91 -12.57
N PHE A 39 -5.29 0.00 -11.73
CA PHE A 39 -4.09 -0.25 -10.92
C PHE A 39 -4.26 -1.45 -9.98
N LEU A 40 -5.41 -1.57 -9.30
CA LEU A 40 -5.70 -2.71 -8.43
C LEU A 40 -5.68 -4.06 -9.15
N LYS A 41 -6.04 -4.10 -10.44
CA LYS A 41 -6.07 -5.32 -11.24
C LYS A 41 -4.76 -5.67 -11.91
N GLN A 42 -3.95 -4.67 -12.25
CA GLN A 42 -2.75 -4.85 -13.08
C GLN A 42 -1.45 -4.86 -12.29
N GLU A 43 -1.43 -4.20 -11.12
CA GLU A 43 -0.24 -4.01 -10.32
C GLU A 43 -0.37 -4.70 -8.95
N GLN A 44 0.76 -5.02 -8.34
CA GLN A 44 0.78 -5.61 -6.99
C GLN A 44 0.98 -4.51 -5.95
N PHE A 45 0.06 -4.44 -4.99
CA PHE A 45 0.12 -3.57 -3.82
C PHE A 45 -0.06 -4.42 -2.55
N ASP A 46 0.43 -3.88 -1.43
CA ASP A 46 0.28 -4.50 -0.10
C ASP A 46 -0.92 -3.92 0.65
N LEU A 47 -1.33 -2.70 0.28
CA LEU A 47 -2.43 -1.97 0.89
C LEU A 47 -3.05 -1.02 -0.13
N CYS A 48 -4.38 -0.87 -0.08
CA CYS A 48 -5.09 0.21 -0.75
C CYS A 48 -5.81 1.10 0.27
N ILE A 49 -5.67 2.42 0.11
CA ILE A 49 -6.47 3.45 0.79
C ILE A 49 -7.40 4.02 -0.26
N LEU A 50 -8.70 3.89 -0.05
CA LEU A 50 -9.73 4.13 -1.06
C LEU A 50 -10.78 5.11 -0.55
N ASP A 51 -10.94 6.26 -1.21
CA ASP A 51 -12.09 7.12 -0.97
C ASP A 51 -13.36 6.51 -1.59
N ILE A 52 -14.50 6.71 -0.91
CA ILE A 52 -15.82 6.32 -1.45
C ILE A 52 -16.26 7.27 -2.55
N ASN A 53 -16.05 8.58 -2.35
CA ASN A 53 -16.57 9.61 -3.22
C ASN A 53 -15.55 9.97 -4.32
N LEU A 54 -15.48 9.14 -5.33
CA LEU A 54 -14.57 9.33 -6.47
C LEU A 54 -15.35 9.68 -7.74
N PRO A 55 -14.76 10.43 -8.66
CA PRO A 55 -15.33 10.63 -9.99
C PRO A 55 -15.22 9.35 -10.82
N LEU A 56 -16.10 9.23 -11.82
CA LEU A 56 -16.22 8.15 -12.81
C LEU A 56 -16.72 6.83 -12.21
N LEU A 57 -16.08 6.31 -11.18
CA LEU A 57 -16.42 5.05 -10.53
C LEU A 57 -16.31 5.23 -9.01
N THR A 58 -17.36 4.93 -8.28
CA THR A 58 -17.38 5.07 -6.81
C THR A 58 -16.48 4.07 -6.13
N GLY A 59 -16.00 4.39 -4.93
CA GLY A 59 -15.17 3.48 -4.15
C GLY A 59 -15.83 2.14 -3.84
N LEU A 60 -17.16 2.10 -3.67
CA LEU A 60 -17.91 0.85 -3.46
C LEU A 60 -17.93 -0.04 -4.71
N GLU A 61 -18.08 0.57 -5.90
CA GLU A 61 -18.00 -0.15 -7.17
C GLU A 61 -16.60 -0.69 -7.43
N ILE A 62 -15.57 0.10 -7.11
CA ILE A 62 -14.16 -0.33 -7.18
C ILE A 62 -13.95 -1.53 -6.27
N LEU A 63 -14.39 -1.44 -5.02
CA LEU A 63 -14.24 -2.48 -4.02
C LEU A 63 -14.89 -3.78 -4.50
N SER A 64 -16.16 -3.74 -4.88
CA SER A 64 -16.90 -4.90 -5.39
C SER A 64 -16.24 -5.50 -6.63
N SER A 65 -15.87 -4.67 -7.61
CA SER A 65 -15.23 -5.12 -8.86
C SER A 65 -13.85 -5.71 -8.62
N SER A 66 -13.06 -5.14 -7.71
CA SER A 66 -11.74 -5.65 -7.36
C SER A 66 -11.83 -7.00 -6.68
N ARG A 67 -12.74 -7.17 -5.71
CA ARG A 67 -12.97 -8.45 -5.02
C ARG A 67 -13.49 -9.53 -5.98
N ALA A 68 -14.42 -9.20 -6.86
CA ALA A 68 -14.90 -10.12 -7.90
C ALA A 68 -13.78 -10.56 -8.87
N SER A 69 -12.76 -9.73 -9.06
CA SER A 69 -11.58 -10.03 -9.88
C SER A 69 -10.47 -10.78 -9.12
N GLY A 70 -10.70 -11.16 -7.84
CA GLY A 70 -9.73 -11.91 -7.04
C GLY A 70 -8.67 -11.05 -6.35
N VAL A 71 -8.80 -9.72 -6.38
CA VAL A 71 -7.92 -8.82 -5.63
C VAL A 71 -8.13 -9.06 -4.14
N SER A 72 -7.07 -9.50 -3.45
CA SER A 72 -7.13 -9.90 -2.05
C SER A 72 -6.37 -8.97 -1.11
N ILE A 73 -5.73 -7.91 -1.59
CA ILE A 73 -5.00 -6.97 -0.73
C ILE A 73 -5.92 -6.30 0.29
N PRO A 74 -5.42 -5.87 1.46
CA PRO A 74 -6.18 -5.05 2.40
C PRO A 74 -6.63 -3.74 1.75
N ILE A 75 -7.89 -3.37 1.97
CA ILE A 75 -8.46 -2.10 1.52
C ILE A 75 -9.07 -1.39 2.71
N ILE A 76 -8.53 -0.22 3.05
CA ILE A 76 -9.10 0.71 4.03
C ILE A 76 -9.89 1.75 3.28
N VAL A 77 -11.18 1.87 3.59
CA VAL A 77 -12.07 2.81 2.95
C VAL A 77 -12.15 4.11 3.75
N LEU A 78 -11.93 5.25 3.08
CA LEU A 78 -12.15 6.58 3.64
C LEU A 78 -13.59 7.02 3.32
N THR A 79 -14.32 7.52 4.31
CA THR A 79 -15.76 7.87 4.14
C THR A 79 -16.11 9.13 4.88
N ALA A 80 -17.13 9.89 4.41
CA ALA A 80 -17.69 10.99 5.17
C ALA A 80 -18.46 10.47 6.39
N ARG A 81 -18.49 11.26 7.49
CA ARG A 81 -19.00 10.87 8.82
C ARG A 81 -20.48 10.44 8.84
N ASP A 82 -21.28 10.87 7.87
CA ASP A 82 -22.75 10.72 7.89
C ASP A 82 -23.26 9.45 7.20
N SER A 83 -22.39 8.54 6.81
CA SER A 83 -22.76 7.37 6.01
C SER A 83 -22.80 6.06 6.80
N THR A 84 -23.61 5.99 7.87
CA THR A 84 -23.84 4.73 8.60
C THR A 84 -24.33 3.62 7.64
N ASN A 85 -25.11 3.97 6.64
CA ASN A 85 -25.58 3.04 5.62
C ASN A 85 -24.42 2.57 4.70
N HIS A 86 -23.53 3.46 4.27
CA HIS A 86 -22.37 3.09 3.46
C HIS A 86 -21.36 2.22 4.21
N ARG A 87 -21.30 2.30 5.55
CA ARG A 87 -20.43 1.41 6.36
C ARG A 87 -20.93 -0.03 6.37
N ILE A 88 -22.25 -0.23 6.37
CA ILE A 88 -22.87 -1.57 6.32
C ILE A 88 -22.73 -2.14 4.91
N GLU A 89 -23.09 -1.38 3.88
CA GLU A 89 -22.95 -1.78 2.47
C GLU A 89 -21.52 -2.10 2.09
N GLY A 90 -20.57 -1.37 2.64
CA GLY A 90 -19.19 -1.54 2.31
C GLY A 90 -18.51 -2.72 3.04
N LEU A 91 -18.93 -3.08 4.27
CA LEU A 91 -18.47 -4.31 4.95
C LEU A 91 -18.90 -5.53 4.13
N ASP A 92 -20.13 -5.52 3.62
CA ASP A 92 -20.65 -6.55 2.73
C ASP A 92 -19.93 -6.57 1.37
N ALA A 93 -19.41 -5.40 0.91
CA ALA A 93 -18.64 -5.27 -0.31
C ALA A 93 -17.17 -5.74 -0.18
N GLY A 94 -16.70 -6.07 1.04
CA GLY A 94 -15.39 -6.70 1.26
C GLY A 94 -14.25 -5.74 1.61
N ALA A 95 -14.53 -4.57 2.19
CA ALA A 95 -13.49 -3.73 2.82
C ALA A 95 -12.94 -4.40 4.09
N ASP A 96 -11.67 -4.17 4.37
CA ASP A 96 -11.02 -4.70 5.57
C ASP A 96 -11.17 -3.76 6.77
N ASP A 97 -11.31 -2.46 6.55
CA ASP A 97 -11.62 -1.45 7.59
C ASP A 97 -12.18 -0.16 6.97
N TYR A 98 -12.76 0.70 7.82
CA TYR A 98 -13.35 2.00 7.48
C TYR A 98 -12.80 3.09 8.38
N LEU A 99 -12.50 4.25 7.80
CA LEU A 99 -12.06 5.43 8.52
C LEU A 99 -12.88 6.65 8.10
N ALA A 100 -13.55 7.27 9.06
CA ALA A 100 -14.38 8.46 8.82
C ALA A 100 -13.53 9.72 8.67
N LYS A 101 -13.77 10.51 7.64
CA LYS A 101 -13.20 11.86 7.47
C LYS A 101 -14.00 12.87 8.34
N PRO A 102 -13.33 13.83 9.04
CA PRO A 102 -11.88 14.00 9.15
C PRO A 102 -11.25 13.00 10.15
N PHE A 103 -10.01 12.62 9.94
CA PHE A 103 -9.25 11.70 10.79
C PHE A 103 -7.83 12.21 11.07
N GLU A 104 -7.23 11.69 12.11
CA GLU A 104 -5.81 11.92 12.42
C GLU A 104 -4.94 10.85 11.75
N MET A 105 -3.73 11.22 11.28
CA MET A 105 -2.81 10.26 10.64
C MET A 105 -2.45 9.10 11.56
N ALA A 106 -2.34 9.36 12.89
CA ALA A 106 -2.08 8.32 13.88
C ALA A 106 -3.21 7.27 13.95
N GLU A 107 -4.47 7.67 13.72
CA GLU A 107 -5.60 6.73 13.64
C GLU A 107 -5.49 5.85 12.39
N LEU A 108 -5.19 6.45 11.23
CA LEU A 108 -4.97 5.72 10.01
C LEU A 108 -3.82 4.70 10.16
N ASP A 109 -2.69 5.09 10.75
CA ASP A 109 -1.56 4.20 11.02
C ASP A 109 -1.97 3.00 11.89
N ALA A 110 -2.76 3.25 12.92
CA ALA A 110 -3.24 2.18 13.80
C ALA A 110 -4.13 1.17 13.04
N ARG A 111 -4.98 1.65 12.13
CA ARG A 111 -5.84 0.82 11.27
C ARG A 111 -5.03 0.05 10.23
N VAL A 112 -4.06 0.69 9.60
CA VAL A 112 -3.13 0.04 8.67
C VAL A 112 -2.44 -1.15 9.37
N ARG A 113 -1.85 -0.94 10.55
CA ARG A 113 -1.25 -2.04 11.33
C ARG A 113 -2.26 -3.14 11.66
N ALA A 114 -3.50 -2.78 12.00
CA ALA A 114 -4.53 -3.75 12.37
C ALA A 114 -4.97 -4.62 11.18
N VAL A 115 -5.18 -4.05 10.00
CA VAL A 115 -5.61 -4.81 8.81
C VAL A 115 -4.48 -5.69 8.28
N LEU A 116 -3.25 -5.21 8.31
CA LEU A 116 -2.07 -5.99 7.91
C LEU A 116 -1.86 -7.20 8.84
N ARG A 117 -2.07 -7.04 10.15
CA ARG A 117 -1.94 -8.15 11.12
C ARG A 117 -3.02 -9.23 10.97
N ARG A 118 -4.24 -8.88 10.55
CA ARG A 118 -5.38 -9.82 10.43
C ARG A 118 -5.25 -10.80 9.28
N ARG A 119 -4.45 -10.49 8.29
CA ARG A 119 -4.19 -11.42 7.18
C ARG A 119 -2.97 -12.26 7.53
N PRO A 120 -3.01 -13.58 7.27
CA PRO A 120 -1.76 -14.32 7.13
C PRO A 120 -1.01 -13.59 6.01
N THR A 121 -0.07 -12.76 6.43
CA THR A 121 0.75 -12.01 5.50
C THR A 121 1.42 -13.01 4.56
N HIS A 122 1.40 -12.75 3.27
CA HIS A 122 2.31 -13.43 2.34
C HIS A 122 3.79 -13.14 2.72
N HIS A 123 3.98 -12.21 3.66
CA HIS A 123 5.27 -11.95 4.28
C HIS A 123 5.28 -12.60 5.66
N PRO A 124 6.05 -13.64 5.91
CA PRO A 124 6.37 -14.07 7.26
C PRO A 124 6.97 -12.86 8.02
N GLU A 125 6.81 -12.79 9.33
CA GLU A 125 7.43 -11.72 10.15
C GLU A 125 8.92 -11.54 9.79
N GLN A 126 9.55 -12.63 9.35
CA GLN A 126 10.93 -12.67 8.90
C GLN A 126 11.08 -13.56 7.67
N LEU A 127 11.85 -13.09 6.69
CA LEU A 127 12.25 -13.87 5.52
C LEU A 127 13.72 -14.23 5.64
N VAL A 128 14.01 -15.53 5.66
CA VAL A 128 15.40 -16.04 5.71
C VAL A 128 15.89 -16.31 4.29
N ILE A 129 17.01 -15.69 3.90
CA ILE A 129 17.64 -15.83 2.58
C ILE A 129 19.13 -16.10 2.79
N GLY A 130 19.51 -17.37 2.74
CA GLY A 130 20.87 -17.79 3.06
C GLY A 130 21.26 -17.35 4.49
N PRO A 131 22.36 -16.58 4.68
CA PRO A 131 22.77 -16.12 6.00
C PRO A 131 22.02 -14.86 6.48
N LEU A 132 21.13 -14.29 5.65
CA LEU A 132 20.42 -13.05 5.94
C LEU A 132 18.99 -13.34 6.42
N THR A 133 18.54 -12.56 7.40
CA THR A 133 17.15 -12.52 7.84
C THR A 133 16.61 -11.10 7.61
N LEU A 134 15.58 -10.99 6.81
CA LEU A 134 14.84 -9.76 6.61
C LEU A 134 13.69 -9.69 7.61
N ASP A 135 13.74 -8.73 8.53
CA ASP A 135 12.69 -8.46 9.52
C ASP A 135 11.80 -7.34 8.97
N TYR A 136 10.56 -7.69 8.63
CA TYR A 136 9.60 -6.77 8.04
C TYR A 136 9.00 -5.81 9.08
N GLU A 137 8.85 -6.25 10.32
CA GLU A 137 8.26 -5.45 11.40
C GLU A 137 9.17 -4.28 11.78
N HIS A 138 10.45 -4.58 11.99
CA HIS A 138 11.44 -3.57 12.38
C HIS A 138 12.14 -2.92 11.19
N ARG A 139 11.83 -3.36 9.95
CA ARG A 139 12.45 -2.91 8.69
C ARG A 139 13.98 -2.96 8.74
N GLN A 140 14.52 -4.10 9.11
CA GLN A 140 15.96 -4.31 9.24
C GLN A 140 16.41 -5.63 8.62
N VAL A 141 17.70 -5.69 8.27
CA VAL A 141 18.35 -6.92 7.81
C VAL A 141 19.29 -7.39 8.90
N ILE A 142 19.26 -8.69 9.20
CA ILE A 142 20.08 -9.31 10.22
C ILE A 142 21.00 -10.32 9.53
N HIS A 143 22.29 -10.28 9.85
CA HIS A 143 23.31 -11.25 9.42
C HIS A 143 24.01 -11.79 10.65
N GLU A 144 23.96 -13.10 10.87
CA GLU A 144 24.59 -13.77 12.02
C GLU A 144 24.27 -13.11 13.37
N GLY A 145 23.00 -12.67 13.55
CA GLY A 145 22.55 -12.02 14.77
C GLY A 145 22.88 -10.53 14.90
N HIS A 146 23.56 -9.94 13.91
CA HIS A 146 23.90 -8.51 13.88
C HIS A 146 23.01 -7.76 12.90
N THR A 147 22.45 -6.64 13.34
CA THR A 147 21.63 -5.76 12.46
C THR A 147 22.54 -5.01 11.49
N ILE A 148 22.21 -5.12 10.20
CA ILE A 148 22.81 -4.31 9.14
C ILE A 148 22.01 -3.02 9.01
N GLY A 149 22.65 -1.88 9.24
CA GLY A 149 22.02 -0.56 9.08
C GLY A 149 21.82 -0.23 7.60
N LEU A 150 20.57 -0.20 7.14
CA LEU A 150 20.17 0.23 5.80
C LEU A 150 19.35 1.52 5.88
N ALA A 151 19.58 2.43 4.93
CA ALA A 151 18.67 3.54 4.73
C ALA A 151 17.30 3.05 4.22
N LYS A 152 16.24 3.85 4.40
CA LYS A 152 14.86 3.44 4.06
C LYS A 152 14.71 2.93 2.62
N LYS A 153 15.34 3.59 1.64
CA LYS A 153 15.30 3.20 0.22
C LYS A 153 16.16 1.98 -0.07
N GLU A 154 17.27 1.81 0.62
CA GLU A 154 18.12 0.61 0.54
C GLU A 154 17.39 -0.61 1.07
N PHE A 155 16.68 -0.46 2.20
CA PHE A 155 15.82 -1.52 2.72
C PHE A 155 14.72 -1.89 1.72
N ALA A 156 14.02 -0.92 1.13
CA ALA A 156 12.98 -1.18 0.13
C ALA A 156 13.54 -1.88 -1.12
N ALA A 157 14.73 -1.49 -1.57
CA ALA A 157 15.39 -2.17 -2.68
C ALA A 157 15.76 -3.63 -2.32
N PHE A 158 16.30 -3.84 -1.13
CA PHE A 158 16.63 -5.19 -0.63
C PHE A 158 15.37 -6.04 -0.49
N GLU A 159 14.31 -5.52 0.10
CA GLU A 159 12.98 -6.15 0.25
C GLU A 159 12.47 -6.64 -1.12
N CYS A 160 12.45 -5.77 -2.13
CA CYS A 160 12.02 -6.10 -3.50
C CYS A 160 12.83 -7.25 -4.11
N LEU A 161 14.14 -7.25 -3.95
CA LEU A 161 15.02 -8.28 -4.46
C LEU A 161 14.87 -9.60 -3.69
N ALA A 162 14.73 -9.53 -2.38
CA ALA A 162 14.52 -10.65 -1.49
C ALA A 162 13.25 -11.43 -1.81
N GLU A 163 12.14 -10.72 -1.98
CA GLU A 163 10.84 -11.30 -2.35
C GLU A 163 10.82 -11.89 -3.76
N SER A 164 11.69 -11.38 -4.62
CA SER A 164 11.87 -11.88 -5.98
C SER A 164 12.96 -12.93 -6.09
N SER A 165 13.42 -13.50 -4.97
CA SER A 165 14.51 -14.48 -4.95
C SER A 165 14.28 -15.60 -5.97
N GLY A 166 15.31 -15.90 -6.77
CA GLY A 166 15.24 -16.86 -7.89
C GLY A 166 14.62 -16.32 -9.19
N ARG A 167 14.19 -15.03 -9.23
CA ARG A 167 13.67 -14.38 -10.44
C ARG A 167 14.43 -13.10 -10.73
N THR A 168 14.51 -12.73 -12.01
CA THR A 168 15.11 -11.46 -12.42
C THR A 168 14.15 -10.30 -12.18
N VAL A 169 14.61 -9.26 -11.49
CA VAL A 169 13.88 -8.01 -11.31
C VAL A 169 14.39 -6.98 -12.33
N SER A 170 13.50 -6.42 -13.12
CA SER A 170 13.87 -5.35 -14.05
C SER A 170 14.20 -4.07 -13.30
N LYS A 171 15.06 -3.20 -13.89
CA LYS A 171 15.37 -1.90 -13.31
C LYS A 171 14.10 -1.07 -13.08
N SER A 172 13.17 -1.08 -14.05
CA SER A 172 11.90 -0.35 -13.93
C SER A 172 11.07 -0.86 -12.76
N ASN A 173 10.95 -2.18 -12.58
CA ASN A 173 10.22 -2.75 -11.44
C ASN A 173 10.86 -2.38 -10.10
N LEU A 174 12.18 -2.43 -10.01
CA LEU A 174 12.89 -2.04 -8.80
C LEU A 174 12.68 -0.54 -8.50
N MET A 175 12.78 0.33 -9.51
CA MET A 175 12.55 1.76 -9.35
C MET A 175 11.11 2.05 -8.93
N ASN A 176 10.12 1.41 -9.56
CA ASN A 176 8.72 1.54 -9.18
C ASN A 176 8.44 1.04 -7.76
N TYR A 177 9.14 -0.01 -7.32
CA TYR A 177 9.02 -0.51 -5.95
C TYR A 177 9.57 0.47 -4.92
N VAL A 178 10.72 1.08 -5.21
CA VAL A 178 11.43 1.98 -4.27
C VAL A 178 10.85 3.39 -4.25
N TYR A 179 10.32 3.88 -5.39
CA TYR A 179 9.88 5.28 -5.55
C TYR A 179 8.37 5.44 -5.79
N GLY A 180 7.63 4.38 -6.09
CA GLY A 180 6.23 4.45 -6.55
C GLY A 180 6.10 4.64 -8.06
N VAL A 181 4.91 4.34 -8.59
CA VAL A 181 4.57 4.57 -10.01
C VAL A 181 4.14 6.04 -10.16
N GLY A 182 4.75 6.80 -11.08
CA GLY A 182 4.36 8.17 -11.39
C GLY A 182 5.30 9.29 -10.93
N GLU A 183 6.43 9.00 -10.30
CA GLU A 183 7.52 9.95 -10.26
C GLU A 183 8.26 9.88 -11.61
N ASP A 184 7.92 10.81 -12.51
CA ASP A 184 8.65 11.03 -13.75
C ASP A 184 10.15 11.09 -13.45
N GLY A 185 10.88 10.17 -14.08
CA GLY A 185 12.30 10.11 -14.00
C GLY A 185 12.95 11.40 -14.51
N THR A 186 13.11 12.37 -13.63
CA THR A 186 14.12 13.39 -13.84
C THR A 186 15.46 12.68 -13.70
N LYS A 187 16.04 12.35 -14.87
CA LYS A 187 17.43 11.86 -14.94
C LYS A 187 18.31 12.85 -14.21
N PRO A 188 19.14 12.42 -13.27
CA PRO A 188 20.29 13.24 -12.88
C PRO A 188 21.23 13.28 -14.08
N HIS A 189 21.63 14.47 -14.47
CA HIS A 189 22.74 14.73 -15.40
C HIS A 189 24.05 14.18 -14.85
#